data_b39143128c0e8c0dce4cdd70e623786c
#
_entry.id   b39143128c0e8c0dce4cdd70e623786c
#
_cell.length_a   1.000
_cell.length_b   1.000
_cell.length_c   1.000
_cell.angle_alpha   90.00
_cell.angle_beta   90.00
_cell.angle_gamma   90.00
#
_symmetry.space_group_name_H-M   'P 1'
#
loop_
_entity.id
_entity.type
_entity.pdbx_description
1 polymer ?
#
loop_
_entity_poly.entity_id
_entity_poly.type
_entity_poly.pdbx_seq_one_letter_code
_entity_poly.pdbx_strand_id
1 'polypeptide(L)'
;MTLDNIRNFCIIAHVDHGKTTLSDRILELTHAVSARELKEQTLDAMDLERERGITIKSHPVSMHYEAKDGRTYLFNLLDTPGHVDFAYEVSRSMGACEGALLVVDAAQGVEAQTVANTYFAQDANLAIIPVLNKVDLPGANVEEVKREIEDVLAIESDDALLVSAKTGVGCADVLEAIVKRIPPPETAGKDAPLRALVFDSVFDEFRGVITYVRVVDGSLKAGQSVSFIGSRIQTPVHEVGVFSPNKRPVDCLEAGQVGYIVGTVKDPSEIKIGDTVTTTKLGSSEPLPGFRDIHPTVFCGIYPMSTDEFPKVAQGLEKLHLNDSAFTFHHESSLALGFGFRCGFLGLLHMEIVQERLRREFNLDIISTSPGVVYKLKLKNGEERDLDNPLQMPDPSALESIAEPTLKARIITPSASIGDVMRIVMDRRGLVEGTETMDARRVMLHCMLPLNEILIDFHDTLKSVSHGYASMDYEPSGYQVSDIVRMDILLNGETVDAFATMVHRDKARARGLQMCKALAATIPPHQFKIPVQAAIGREIIAREDIRPFRKDVLAKLYGGDVTRKMKVLEKQKRGKARMKEFGHVNVPQSAFIAVLKGTINEK
;
A
#
# COMPACT_ATOMS: atom_id res chain seq x y z
N MET A 1 18.84 -6.84 -32.91
CA MET A 1 19.58 -7.54 -31.84
C MET A 1 19.13 -8.98 -31.84
N THR A 2 19.99 -9.96 -31.55
CA THR A 2 19.53 -11.36 -31.47
C THR A 2 18.83 -11.61 -30.16
N LEU A 3 17.82 -12.49 -30.13
CA LEU A 3 17.07 -12.86 -28.93
C LEU A 3 17.98 -13.36 -27.81
N ASP A 4 19.02 -14.12 -28.15
CA ASP A 4 20.00 -14.64 -27.19
C ASP A 4 20.71 -13.56 -26.37
N ASN A 5 20.69 -12.32 -26.82
CA ASN A 5 21.35 -11.18 -26.19
C ASN A 5 20.37 -10.29 -25.41
N ILE A 6 19.13 -10.73 -25.16
CA ILE A 6 18.17 -10.00 -24.35
C ILE A 6 18.10 -10.61 -22.96
N ARG A 7 18.05 -9.77 -21.91
CA ARG A 7 17.86 -10.17 -20.50
C ARG A 7 16.84 -9.27 -19.86
N ASN A 8 15.68 -9.83 -19.54
CA ASN A 8 14.63 -9.11 -18.80
C ASN A 8 14.68 -9.59 -17.34
N PHE A 9 14.87 -8.68 -16.42
CA PHE A 9 15.01 -9.03 -15.02
C PHE A 9 14.45 -7.94 -14.10
N CYS A 10 14.07 -8.35 -12.91
CA CYS A 10 13.67 -7.45 -11.84
C CYS A 10 14.61 -7.56 -10.64
N ILE A 11 14.52 -6.61 -9.73
CA ILE A 11 15.24 -6.64 -8.46
C ILE A 11 14.23 -6.75 -7.34
N ILE A 12 14.33 -7.80 -6.53
CA ILE A 12 13.50 -8.07 -5.38
C ILE A 12 14.33 -7.98 -4.10
N ALA A 13 13.78 -7.32 -3.09
CA ALA A 13 14.47 -7.08 -1.83
C ALA A 13 13.47 -6.74 -0.73
N HIS A 14 13.89 -6.93 0.51
CA HIS A 14 13.23 -6.27 1.63
C HIS A 14 13.49 -4.76 1.59
N VAL A 15 12.63 -3.97 2.25
CA VAL A 15 12.85 -2.52 2.43
C VAL A 15 14.20 -2.30 3.09
N ASP A 16 14.96 -1.29 2.66
CA ASP A 16 16.30 -0.92 3.15
C ASP A 16 17.44 -1.94 2.88
N HIS A 17 17.22 -3.03 2.15
CA HIS A 17 18.31 -3.94 1.75
C HIS A 17 19.20 -3.39 0.63
N GLY A 18 18.88 -2.21 0.10
CA GLY A 18 19.69 -1.48 -0.87
C GLY A 18 19.36 -1.77 -2.33
N LYS A 19 18.11 -2.13 -2.62
CA LYS A 19 17.57 -2.35 -3.98
C LYS A 19 17.85 -1.15 -4.90
N THR A 20 17.38 0.04 -4.54
CA THR A 20 17.51 1.27 -5.35
C THR A 20 18.98 1.66 -5.54
N THR A 21 19.83 1.48 -4.51
CA THR A 21 21.28 1.73 -4.61
C THR A 21 21.95 0.79 -5.61
N LEU A 22 21.53 -0.49 -5.66
CA LEU A 22 22.04 -1.44 -6.64
C LEU A 22 21.54 -1.10 -8.04
N SER A 23 20.28 -0.70 -8.20
CA SER A 23 19.72 -0.22 -9.47
C SER A 23 20.52 0.97 -10.02
N ASP A 24 20.84 1.97 -9.17
CA ASP A 24 21.67 3.12 -9.54
C ASP A 24 23.06 2.69 -10.03
N ARG A 25 23.70 1.71 -9.36
CA ARG A 25 25.00 1.16 -9.79
C ARG A 25 24.92 0.43 -11.12
N ILE A 26 23.86 -0.32 -11.38
CA ILE A 26 23.64 -0.98 -12.66
C ILE A 26 23.52 0.08 -13.78
N LEU A 27 22.77 1.17 -13.55
CA LEU A 27 22.63 2.28 -14.48
C LEU A 27 23.96 3.00 -14.76
N GLU A 28 24.76 3.18 -13.72
CA GLU A 28 26.10 3.78 -13.85
C GLU A 28 27.03 2.91 -14.67
N LEU A 29 27.15 1.62 -14.33
CA LEU A 29 28.06 0.69 -15.00
C LEU A 29 27.69 0.38 -16.45
N THR A 30 26.41 0.48 -16.79
CA THR A 30 25.91 0.33 -18.17
C THR A 30 25.92 1.63 -18.96
N HIS A 31 26.34 2.74 -18.33
CA HIS A 31 26.31 4.07 -18.93
C HIS A 31 24.92 4.49 -19.47
N ALA A 32 23.86 3.93 -18.91
CA ALA A 32 22.49 4.26 -19.29
C ALA A 32 22.11 5.69 -18.90
N VAL A 33 22.75 6.21 -17.83
CA VAL A 33 22.61 7.60 -17.35
C VAL A 33 23.99 8.23 -17.29
N SER A 34 24.11 9.48 -17.76
CA SER A 34 25.38 10.18 -17.67
C SER A 34 25.76 10.47 -16.21
N ALA A 35 27.05 10.47 -15.88
CA ALA A 35 27.54 10.75 -14.52
C ALA A 35 27.08 12.11 -13.95
N ARG A 36 26.64 13.05 -14.80
CA ARG A 36 26.10 14.35 -14.40
C ARG A 36 24.62 14.32 -14.06
N GLU A 37 23.88 13.37 -14.63
CA GLU A 37 22.44 13.20 -14.45
C GLU A 37 22.13 12.17 -13.35
N LEU A 38 23.13 11.35 -13.00
CA LEU A 38 23.00 10.37 -11.92
C LEU A 38 22.81 11.09 -10.58
N LYS A 39 21.65 10.90 -10.00
CA LYS A 39 21.30 11.34 -8.64
C LYS A 39 21.12 10.11 -7.77
N GLU A 40 21.23 10.27 -6.47
CA GLU A 40 20.79 9.21 -5.56
C GLU A 40 19.32 8.90 -5.82
N GLN A 41 18.98 7.60 -5.93
CA GLN A 41 17.63 7.11 -6.23
C GLN A 41 17.10 7.64 -7.60
N THR A 42 17.89 7.44 -8.64
CA THR A 42 17.59 7.95 -10.00
C THR A 42 16.27 7.40 -10.56
N LEU A 43 15.89 6.18 -10.21
CA LEU A 43 14.64 5.54 -10.65
C LEU A 43 13.43 5.96 -9.82
N ASP A 44 13.62 6.40 -8.58
CA ASP A 44 12.53 6.89 -7.73
C ASP A 44 12.12 8.29 -8.22
N ALA A 45 11.12 8.33 -9.11
CA ALA A 45 10.72 9.55 -9.80
C ALA A 45 9.92 10.52 -8.91
N MET A 46 9.22 10.00 -7.90
CA MET A 46 8.41 10.79 -6.98
C MET A 46 9.25 11.29 -5.79
N ASP A 47 9.01 12.55 -5.38
CA ASP A 47 9.64 13.08 -4.15
C ASP A 47 9.27 12.24 -2.93
N LEU A 48 8.06 11.68 -2.91
CA LEU A 48 7.56 10.83 -1.83
C LEU A 48 8.32 9.50 -1.73
N GLU A 49 8.73 8.90 -2.86
CA GLU A 49 9.57 7.70 -2.91
C GLU A 49 10.92 7.97 -2.25
N ARG A 50 11.55 9.10 -2.62
CA ARG A 50 12.85 9.51 -2.09
C ARG A 50 12.82 9.85 -0.60
N GLU A 51 11.76 10.55 -0.14
CA GLU A 51 11.61 10.90 1.27
C GLU A 51 11.38 9.67 2.16
N ARG A 52 10.61 8.69 1.67
CA ARG A 52 10.29 7.48 2.44
C ARG A 52 11.28 6.34 2.21
N GLY A 53 12.19 6.48 1.24
CA GLY A 53 13.15 5.43 0.89
C GLY A 53 12.51 4.16 0.32
N ILE A 54 11.33 4.26 -0.28
CA ILE A 54 10.58 3.13 -0.84
C ILE A 54 10.20 3.40 -2.29
N THR A 55 10.34 2.42 -3.15
CA THR A 55 9.78 2.45 -4.50
C THR A 55 8.28 2.18 -4.41
N ILE A 56 7.46 3.06 -4.97
CA ILE A 56 6.00 2.95 -5.00
C ILE A 56 5.54 2.35 -6.32
N LYS A 57 6.11 2.79 -7.43
CA LYS A 57 5.74 2.36 -8.78
C LYS A 57 6.92 1.71 -9.50
N SER A 58 6.63 0.65 -10.27
CA SER A 58 7.64 -0.02 -11.07
C SER A 58 8.15 0.87 -12.20
N HIS A 59 9.47 0.94 -12.37
CA HIS A 59 10.12 1.71 -13.42
C HIS A 59 10.94 0.79 -14.34
N PRO A 60 10.48 0.56 -15.60
CA PRO A 60 11.26 -0.18 -16.57
C PRO A 60 12.38 0.69 -17.15
N VAL A 61 13.58 0.10 -17.32
CA VAL A 61 14.72 0.74 -17.99
C VAL A 61 15.41 -0.24 -18.91
N SER A 62 15.62 0.17 -20.16
CA SER A 62 16.37 -0.57 -21.18
C SER A 62 17.77 0.01 -21.31
N MET A 63 18.79 -0.85 -21.25
CA MET A 63 20.19 -0.45 -21.28
C MET A 63 21.03 -1.45 -22.09
N HIS A 64 22.13 -0.99 -22.64
CA HIS A 64 23.08 -1.84 -23.37
C HIS A 64 24.29 -2.15 -22.49
N TYR A 65 24.67 -3.40 -22.43
CA TYR A 65 25.84 -3.85 -21.68
C TYR A 65 26.81 -4.61 -22.59
N GLU A 66 28.05 -4.18 -22.62
CA GLU A 66 29.15 -4.88 -23.30
C GLU A 66 29.77 -5.88 -22.32
N ALA A 67 29.45 -7.16 -22.50
CA ALA A 67 29.91 -8.22 -21.62
C ALA A 67 31.34 -8.65 -21.88
N LYS A 68 31.94 -9.34 -20.92
CA LYS A 68 33.32 -9.89 -21.03
C LYS A 68 33.49 -10.90 -22.18
N ASP A 69 32.39 -11.47 -22.70
CA ASP A 69 32.40 -12.37 -23.87
C ASP A 69 32.51 -11.61 -25.22
N GLY A 70 32.56 -10.28 -25.20
CA GLY A 70 32.66 -9.42 -26.36
C GLY A 70 31.33 -9.15 -27.09
N ARG A 71 30.20 -9.58 -26.53
CA ARG A 71 28.85 -9.34 -27.05
C ARG A 71 28.19 -8.18 -26.33
N THR A 72 27.32 -7.48 -27.08
CA THR A 72 26.45 -6.47 -26.50
C THR A 72 25.10 -7.09 -26.16
N TYR A 73 24.66 -6.95 -24.91
CA TYR A 73 23.38 -7.42 -24.40
C TYR A 73 22.42 -6.24 -24.19
N LEU A 74 21.14 -6.49 -24.45
CA LEU A 74 20.05 -5.59 -24.08
C LEU A 74 19.52 -6.05 -22.72
N PHE A 75 19.69 -5.23 -21.70
CA PHE A 75 19.14 -5.43 -20.36
C PHE A 75 17.86 -4.61 -20.24
N ASN A 76 16.78 -5.25 -19.85
CA ASN A 76 15.55 -4.60 -19.44
C ASN A 76 15.39 -4.85 -17.94
N LEU A 77 15.70 -3.84 -17.14
CA LEU A 77 15.50 -3.83 -15.71
C LEU A 77 14.09 -3.31 -15.41
N LEU A 78 13.31 -4.09 -14.66
CA LEU A 78 12.04 -3.66 -14.08
C LEU A 78 12.26 -3.46 -12.58
N ASP A 79 12.42 -2.20 -12.15
CA ASP A 79 12.55 -1.89 -10.74
C ASP A 79 11.20 -2.06 -10.04
N THR A 80 11.15 -2.86 -8.95
CA THR A 80 9.90 -3.26 -8.31
C THR A 80 9.78 -2.67 -6.91
N PRO A 81 8.57 -2.35 -6.40
CA PRO A 81 8.39 -2.03 -4.98
C PRO A 81 8.86 -3.15 -4.06
N GLY A 82 9.26 -2.80 -2.84
CA GLY A 82 9.65 -3.78 -1.82
C GLY A 82 8.56 -4.09 -0.79
N HIS A 83 7.52 -3.26 -0.67
CA HIS A 83 6.53 -3.32 0.40
C HIS A 83 5.34 -4.22 0.04
N VAL A 84 4.78 -4.94 1.04
CA VAL A 84 3.66 -5.87 0.86
C VAL A 84 2.41 -5.25 0.23
N ASP A 85 2.09 -3.99 0.54
CA ASP A 85 0.94 -3.29 -0.04
C ASP A 85 1.03 -3.15 -1.56
N PHE A 86 2.23 -3.29 -2.13
CA PHE A 86 2.51 -3.22 -3.56
C PHE A 86 2.89 -4.57 -4.18
N ALA A 87 2.58 -5.68 -3.50
CA ALA A 87 2.88 -7.03 -3.99
C ALA A 87 2.34 -7.30 -5.40
N TYR A 88 1.24 -6.65 -5.77
CA TYR A 88 0.66 -6.74 -7.11
C TYR A 88 1.55 -6.09 -8.20
N GLU A 89 2.18 -4.94 -7.91
CA GLU A 89 3.15 -4.29 -8.81
C GLU A 89 4.37 -5.20 -9.03
N VAL A 90 4.81 -5.84 -7.95
CA VAL A 90 5.89 -6.84 -7.99
C VAL A 90 5.51 -8.00 -8.89
N SER A 91 4.36 -8.61 -8.68
CA SER A 91 3.86 -9.74 -9.47
C SER A 91 3.73 -9.41 -10.97
N ARG A 92 3.24 -8.22 -11.30
CA ARG A 92 3.12 -7.75 -12.70
C ARG A 92 4.47 -7.57 -13.38
N SER A 93 5.42 -6.96 -12.68
CA SER A 93 6.79 -6.78 -13.20
C SER A 93 7.49 -8.11 -13.38
N MET A 94 7.33 -9.06 -12.45
CA MET A 94 7.87 -10.41 -12.56
C MET A 94 7.33 -11.15 -13.78
N GLY A 95 6.05 -11.00 -14.10
CA GLY A 95 5.44 -11.60 -15.31
C GLY A 95 6.03 -11.11 -16.65
N ALA A 96 6.78 -10.01 -16.63
CA ALA A 96 7.49 -9.48 -17.80
C ALA A 96 8.98 -9.85 -17.82
N CYS A 97 9.48 -10.65 -16.86
CA CYS A 97 10.89 -11.00 -16.69
C CYS A 97 11.15 -12.50 -16.85
N GLU A 98 12.40 -12.84 -17.12
CA GLU A 98 12.95 -14.20 -17.08
C GLU A 98 13.82 -14.46 -15.85
N GLY A 99 14.24 -13.41 -15.13
CA GLY A 99 15.06 -13.54 -13.93
C GLY A 99 14.81 -12.48 -12.89
N ALA A 100 15.29 -12.75 -11.67
CA ALA A 100 15.23 -11.85 -10.54
C ALA A 100 16.57 -11.81 -9.80
N LEU A 101 17.01 -10.61 -9.45
CA LEU A 101 18.10 -10.42 -8.49
C LEU A 101 17.48 -10.36 -7.09
N LEU A 102 17.80 -11.35 -6.26
CA LEU A 102 17.36 -11.40 -4.86
C LEU A 102 18.39 -10.71 -3.99
N VAL A 103 18.14 -9.47 -3.59
CA VAL A 103 19.07 -8.68 -2.79
C VAL A 103 18.78 -8.88 -1.31
N VAL A 104 19.78 -9.38 -0.59
CA VAL A 104 19.73 -9.61 0.85
C VAL A 104 20.83 -8.82 1.54
N ASP A 105 20.51 -8.12 2.61
CA ASP A 105 21.48 -7.40 3.44
C ASP A 105 22.33 -8.41 4.22
N ALA A 106 23.66 -8.38 4.04
CA ALA A 106 24.59 -9.29 4.69
C ALA A 106 24.67 -9.12 6.22
N ALA A 107 24.11 -8.04 6.78
CA ALA A 107 24.07 -7.79 8.22
C ALA A 107 22.70 -8.12 8.85
N GLN A 108 21.60 -8.03 8.07
CA GLN A 108 20.23 -8.30 8.55
C GLN A 108 19.75 -9.71 8.20
N GLY A 109 20.24 -10.26 7.07
CA GLY A 109 19.85 -11.59 6.59
C GLY A 109 18.49 -11.63 5.91
N VAL A 110 17.86 -12.81 5.91
CA VAL A 110 16.54 -13.04 5.29
C VAL A 110 15.43 -12.45 6.17
N GLU A 111 14.60 -11.59 5.59
CA GLU A 111 13.48 -10.91 6.22
C GLU A 111 12.14 -11.38 5.60
N ALA A 112 11.00 -11.07 6.25
CA ALA A 112 9.68 -11.58 5.83
C ALA A 112 9.33 -11.26 4.37
N GLN A 113 9.61 -10.03 3.89
CA GLN A 113 9.36 -9.65 2.49
C GLN A 113 10.31 -10.36 1.52
N THR A 114 11.53 -10.71 1.96
CA THR A 114 12.45 -11.53 1.17
C THR A 114 11.82 -12.88 0.85
N VAL A 115 11.24 -13.53 1.88
CA VAL A 115 10.55 -14.82 1.74
C VAL A 115 9.37 -14.70 0.77
N ALA A 116 8.48 -13.71 0.98
CA ALA A 116 7.30 -13.52 0.15
C ALA A 116 7.65 -13.24 -1.33
N ASN A 117 8.58 -12.32 -1.58
CA ASN A 117 9.01 -11.98 -2.94
C ASN A 117 9.70 -13.16 -3.64
N THR A 118 10.41 -14.00 -2.89
CA THR A 118 11.02 -15.22 -3.42
C THR A 118 9.96 -16.20 -3.90
N TYR A 119 8.89 -16.41 -3.13
CA TYR A 119 7.77 -17.26 -3.57
C TYR A 119 7.09 -16.73 -4.83
N PHE A 120 6.86 -15.42 -4.94
CA PHE A 120 6.33 -14.83 -6.17
C PHE A 120 7.25 -15.06 -7.38
N ALA A 121 8.57 -14.95 -7.19
CA ALA A 121 9.54 -15.20 -8.25
C ALA A 121 9.58 -16.68 -8.66
N GLN A 122 9.45 -17.61 -7.70
CA GLN A 122 9.36 -19.06 -7.95
C GLN A 122 8.06 -19.42 -8.68
N ASP A 123 6.92 -18.85 -8.25
CA ASP A 123 5.61 -19.05 -8.91
C ASP A 123 5.62 -18.53 -10.36
N ALA A 124 6.39 -17.48 -10.63
CA ALA A 124 6.61 -16.94 -11.96
C ALA A 124 7.70 -17.69 -12.77
N ASN A 125 8.29 -18.76 -12.23
CA ASN A 125 9.39 -19.54 -12.82
C ASN A 125 10.62 -18.69 -13.20
N LEU A 126 10.97 -17.67 -12.43
CA LEU A 126 12.13 -16.82 -12.68
C LEU A 126 13.43 -17.50 -12.25
N ALA A 127 14.51 -17.27 -13.04
CA ALA A 127 15.86 -17.60 -12.60
C ALA A 127 16.29 -16.62 -11.49
N ILE A 128 16.45 -17.10 -10.27
CA ILE A 128 16.77 -16.26 -9.11
C ILE A 128 18.29 -16.24 -8.90
N ILE A 129 18.87 -15.05 -8.80
CA ILE A 129 20.29 -14.83 -8.51
C ILE A 129 20.40 -14.19 -7.12
N PRO A 130 20.92 -14.88 -6.10
CA PRO A 130 21.15 -14.31 -4.78
C PRO A 130 22.30 -13.29 -4.82
N VAL A 131 22.05 -12.10 -4.24
CA VAL A 131 23.00 -10.99 -4.14
C VAL A 131 23.06 -10.52 -2.69
N LEU A 132 24.17 -10.81 -2.00
CA LEU A 132 24.41 -10.35 -0.63
C LEU A 132 25.01 -8.96 -0.68
N ASN A 133 24.21 -7.98 -0.27
CA ASN A 133 24.58 -6.56 -0.30
C ASN A 133 25.09 -6.09 1.07
N LYS A 134 25.74 -4.93 1.07
CA LYS A 134 26.31 -4.27 2.25
C LYS A 134 27.41 -5.07 2.93
N VAL A 135 28.19 -5.84 2.17
CA VAL A 135 29.33 -6.62 2.70
C VAL A 135 30.43 -5.75 3.31
N ASP A 136 30.39 -4.44 3.09
CA ASP A 136 31.27 -3.43 3.68
C ASP A 136 30.96 -3.10 5.14
N LEU A 137 29.79 -3.51 5.65
CA LEU A 137 29.40 -3.22 7.04
C LEU A 137 30.13 -4.15 8.02
N PRO A 138 30.54 -3.64 9.20
CA PRO A 138 31.21 -4.44 10.22
C PRO A 138 30.39 -5.61 10.77
N GLY A 139 29.05 -5.54 10.65
CA GLY A 139 28.12 -6.57 11.09
C GLY A 139 27.78 -7.60 10.02
N ALA A 140 28.35 -7.51 8.82
CA ALA A 140 28.06 -8.43 7.73
C ALA A 140 28.56 -9.85 8.06
N ASN A 141 27.65 -10.84 7.96
CA ASN A 141 27.95 -12.25 8.18
C ASN A 141 27.53 -13.09 6.96
N VAL A 142 28.39 -13.09 5.96
CA VAL A 142 28.12 -13.71 4.65
C VAL A 142 27.76 -15.20 4.76
N GLU A 143 28.51 -15.97 5.57
CA GLU A 143 28.29 -17.40 5.70
C GLU A 143 26.99 -17.77 6.41
N GLU A 144 26.56 -16.96 7.37
CA GLU A 144 25.28 -17.13 8.06
C GLU A 144 24.12 -16.82 7.11
N VAL A 145 24.19 -15.70 6.37
CA VAL A 145 23.15 -15.30 5.43
C VAL A 145 23.04 -16.26 4.23
N LYS A 146 24.15 -16.84 3.77
CA LYS A 146 24.11 -17.90 2.76
C LYS A 146 23.31 -19.11 3.24
N ARG A 147 23.58 -19.59 4.46
CA ARG A 147 22.80 -20.70 5.06
C ARG A 147 21.31 -20.37 5.19
N GLU A 148 20.98 -19.13 5.61
CA GLU A 148 19.59 -18.70 5.70
C GLU A 148 18.88 -18.74 4.33
N ILE A 149 19.56 -18.32 3.26
CA ILE A 149 19.01 -18.39 1.91
C ILE A 149 18.73 -19.84 1.51
N GLU A 150 19.63 -20.76 1.85
CA GLU A 150 19.43 -22.20 1.57
C GLU A 150 18.33 -22.82 2.43
N ASP A 151 18.39 -22.60 3.74
CA ASP A 151 17.49 -23.25 4.69
C ASP A 151 16.05 -22.71 4.59
N VAL A 152 15.89 -21.39 4.39
CA VAL A 152 14.57 -20.73 4.41
C VAL A 152 13.95 -20.61 3.02
N LEU A 153 14.77 -20.32 2.00
CA LEU A 153 14.27 -20.06 0.65
C LEU A 153 14.45 -21.23 -0.31
N ALA A 154 15.18 -22.25 0.10
CA ALA A 154 15.57 -23.40 -0.73
C ALA A 154 16.25 -23.00 -2.05
N ILE A 155 17.10 -21.95 -2.00
CA ILE A 155 17.88 -21.45 -3.13
C ILE A 155 19.35 -21.75 -2.86
N GLU A 156 20.05 -22.34 -3.84
CA GLU A 156 21.50 -22.56 -3.77
C GLU A 156 22.22 -21.21 -3.62
N SER A 157 23.05 -21.08 -2.60
CA SER A 157 23.73 -19.84 -2.23
C SER A 157 25.26 -19.87 -2.38
N ASP A 158 25.86 -21.01 -2.71
CA ASP A 158 27.30 -21.15 -2.89
C ASP A 158 27.86 -20.09 -3.83
N ASP A 159 27.18 -19.88 -4.94
CA ASP A 159 27.49 -18.90 -5.99
C ASP A 159 26.83 -17.52 -5.76
N ALA A 160 26.37 -17.19 -4.56
CA ALA A 160 25.80 -15.89 -4.23
C ALA A 160 26.82 -14.77 -4.45
N LEU A 161 26.37 -13.67 -5.06
CA LEU A 161 27.25 -12.55 -5.36
C LEU A 161 27.43 -11.66 -4.14
N LEU A 162 28.65 -11.32 -3.82
CA LEU A 162 29.01 -10.48 -2.69
C LEU A 162 29.22 -9.04 -3.18
N VAL A 163 28.35 -8.12 -2.74
CA VAL A 163 28.37 -6.75 -3.24
C VAL A 163 28.28 -5.71 -2.12
N SER A 164 28.82 -4.54 -2.41
CA SER A 164 28.48 -3.32 -1.73
C SER A 164 28.01 -2.31 -2.78
N ALA A 165 26.70 -2.17 -2.92
CA ALA A 165 26.12 -1.21 -3.85
C ALA A 165 26.59 0.23 -3.55
N LYS A 166 26.84 0.57 -2.26
CA LYS A 166 27.34 1.87 -1.83
C LYS A 166 28.76 2.14 -2.33
N THR A 167 29.67 1.18 -2.22
CA THR A 167 31.08 1.34 -2.62
C THR A 167 31.38 0.90 -4.05
N GLY A 168 30.45 0.17 -4.69
CA GLY A 168 30.60 -0.39 -6.04
C GLY A 168 31.30 -1.74 -6.11
N VAL A 169 31.75 -2.28 -4.97
CA VAL A 169 32.43 -3.59 -4.91
C VAL A 169 31.49 -4.69 -5.37
N GLY A 170 31.95 -5.57 -6.26
CA GLY A 170 31.20 -6.72 -6.76
C GLY A 170 30.08 -6.42 -7.75
N CYS A 171 29.72 -5.14 -7.97
CA CYS A 171 28.57 -4.78 -8.82
C CYS A 171 28.79 -5.14 -10.32
N ALA A 172 30.03 -5.12 -10.80
CA ALA A 172 30.33 -5.56 -12.16
C ALA A 172 30.12 -7.08 -12.35
N ASP A 173 30.32 -7.88 -11.30
CA ASP A 173 30.10 -9.32 -11.38
C ASP A 173 28.60 -9.66 -11.40
N VAL A 174 27.73 -8.76 -10.86
CA VAL A 174 26.28 -8.89 -11.02
C VAL A 174 25.88 -8.82 -12.48
N LEU A 175 26.43 -7.86 -13.27
CA LEU A 175 26.14 -7.74 -14.68
C LEU A 175 26.54 -8.99 -15.48
N GLU A 176 27.71 -9.56 -15.17
CA GLU A 176 28.17 -10.80 -15.79
C GLU A 176 27.31 -12.02 -15.36
N ALA A 177 26.83 -12.05 -14.12
CA ALA A 177 25.93 -13.09 -13.67
C ALA A 177 24.57 -13.02 -14.36
N ILE A 178 24.03 -11.81 -14.59
CA ILE A 178 22.80 -11.60 -15.38
C ILE A 178 22.97 -12.21 -16.77
N VAL A 179 24.09 -11.93 -17.46
CA VAL A 179 24.38 -12.51 -18.79
C VAL A 179 24.38 -14.04 -18.76
N LYS A 180 25.02 -14.65 -17.75
CA LYS A 180 25.27 -16.09 -17.69
C LYS A 180 24.11 -16.91 -17.13
N ARG A 181 23.36 -16.37 -16.15
CA ARG A 181 22.39 -17.15 -15.35
C ARG A 181 20.94 -16.87 -15.72
N ILE A 182 20.63 -15.65 -16.24
CA ILE A 182 19.27 -15.36 -16.70
C ILE A 182 19.13 -15.87 -18.12
N PRO A 183 18.14 -16.72 -18.42
CA PRO A 183 17.92 -17.20 -19.77
C PRO A 183 17.44 -16.08 -20.70
N PRO A 184 17.65 -16.20 -22.02
CA PRO A 184 17.00 -15.32 -22.99
C PRO A 184 15.48 -15.53 -22.98
N PRO A 185 14.69 -14.56 -23.45
CA PRO A 185 13.24 -14.69 -23.55
C PRO A 185 12.82 -15.87 -24.43
N GLU A 186 11.87 -16.66 -23.93
CA GLU A 186 11.21 -17.69 -24.72
C GLU A 186 10.19 -17.05 -25.67
N THR A 187 10.23 -17.39 -26.95
CA THR A 187 9.38 -16.78 -27.99
C THR A 187 9.26 -17.67 -29.20
N ALA A 188 8.13 -17.58 -29.90
CA ALA A 188 7.94 -18.20 -31.21
C ALA A 188 8.66 -17.42 -32.34
N GLY A 189 9.28 -16.29 -32.04
CA GLY A 189 10.06 -15.48 -32.95
C GLY A 189 9.33 -14.26 -33.52
N LYS A 190 10.10 -13.42 -34.22
CA LYS A 190 9.60 -12.14 -34.77
C LYS A 190 8.60 -12.26 -35.89
N ASP A 191 8.58 -13.39 -36.59
CA ASP A 191 7.69 -13.64 -37.73
C ASP A 191 6.36 -14.31 -37.29
N ALA A 192 6.23 -14.66 -35.99
CA ALA A 192 5.01 -15.18 -35.44
C ALA A 192 3.91 -14.09 -35.31
N PRO A 193 2.64 -14.47 -35.18
CA PRO A 193 1.57 -13.51 -34.83
C PRO A 193 1.91 -12.74 -33.56
N LEU A 194 1.65 -11.42 -33.56
CA LEU A 194 1.94 -10.57 -32.41
C LEU A 194 1.19 -11.04 -31.17
N ARG A 195 1.92 -11.25 -30.08
CA ARG A 195 1.41 -11.36 -28.70
C ARG A 195 2.30 -10.51 -27.80
N ALA A 196 1.72 -9.47 -27.19
CA ALA A 196 2.43 -8.65 -26.23
C ALA A 196 1.62 -8.55 -24.93
N LEU A 197 2.28 -8.76 -23.81
CA LEU A 197 1.68 -8.69 -22.47
C LEU A 197 1.65 -7.23 -22.01
N VAL A 198 0.50 -6.74 -21.59
CA VAL A 198 0.36 -5.45 -20.90
C VAL A 198 0.69 -5.66 -19.42
N PHE A 199 1.77 -5.06 -18.93
CA PHE A 199 2.15 -5.19 -17.52
C PHE A 199 1.90 -3.91 -16.71
N ASP A 200 1.79 -2.72 -17.34
CA ASP A 200 1.42 -1.46 -16.67
C ASP A 200 0.84 -0.46 -17.69
N SER A 201 0.25 0.63 -17.18
CA SER A 201 -0.19 1.76 -17.98
C SER A 201 -0.07 3.07 -17.20
N VAL A 202 0.23 4.16 -17.91
CA VAL A 202 0.35 5.51 -17.33
C VAL A 202 -0.39 6.50 -18.22
N PHE A 203 -1.09 7.43 -17.60
CA PHE A 203 -1.72 8.54 -18.32
C PHE A 203 -0.76 9.72 -18.44
N ASP A 204 -0.63 10.24 -19.66
CA ASP A 204 0.11 11.46 -19.97
C ASP A 204 -0.86 12.49 -20.57
N GLU A 205 -0.86 13.72 -20.04
CA GLU A 205 -1.81 14.77 -20.48
C GLU A 205 -1.71 15.10 -21.98
N PHE A 206 -0.55 14.89 -22.59
CA PHE A 206 -0.30 15.21 -24.00
C PHE A 206 -0.43 13.99 -24.94
N ARG A 207 -0.06 12.80 -24.47
CA ARG A 207 0.00 11.56 -25.26
C ARG A 207 -1.19 10.64 -25.04
N GLY A 208 -2.00 10.88 -24.00
CA GLY A 208 -3.06 9.97 -23.55
C GLY A 208 -2.49 8.77 -22.78
N VAL A 209 -3.08 7.60 -22.96
CA VAL A 209 -2.65 6.38 -22.27
C VAL A 209 -1.41 5.81 -22.94
N ILE A 210 -0.33 5.69 -22.15
CA ILE A 210 0.91 5.02 -22.52
C ILE A 210 0.87 3.63 -21.90
N THR A 211 0.74 2.60 -22.73
CA THR A 211 0.64 1.21 -22.27
C THR A 211 2.00 0.55 -22.31
N TYR A 212 2.45 0.00 -21.19
CA TYR A 212 3.72 -0.71 -21.07
C TYR A 212 3.53 -2.16 -21.45
N VAL A 213 4.35 -2.61 -22.39
CA VAL A 213 4.21 -3.93 -22.99
C VAL A 213 5.53 -4.70 -23.02
N ARG A 214 5.45 -6.00 -22.82
CA ARG A 214 6.48 -6.95 -23.21
C ARG A 214 6.03 -7.70 -24.45
N VAL A 215 6.76 -7.58 -25.53
CA VAL A 215 6.50 -8.35 -26.75
C VAL A 215 6.99 -9.78 -26.53
N VAL A 216 6.05 -10.74 -26.47
CA VAL A 216 6.37 -12.17 -26.34
C VAL A 216 6.67 -12.75 -27.71
N ASP A 217 5.77 -12.55 -28.69
CA ASP A 217 5.94 -13.03 -30.07
C ASP A 217 5.66 -11.93 -31.07
N GLY A 218 6.24 -12.06 -32.23
CA GLY A 218 5.99 -11.17 -33.36
C GLY A 218 6.74 -9.84 -33.27
N SER A 219 6.17 -8.80 -33.84
CA SER A 219 6.70 -7.44 -33.81
C SER A 219 5.60 -6.40 -33.77
N LEU A 220 5.90 -5.27 -33.14
CA LEU A 220 4.98 -4.16 -32.92
C LEU A 220 5.58 -2.87 -33.49
N LYS A 221 4.84 -2.20 -34.39
CA LYS A 221 5.31 -1.00 -35.11
C LYS A 221 4.29 0.12 -35.02
N ALA A 222 4.76 1.36 -35.13
CA ALA A 222 3.89 2.51 -35.33
C ALA A 222 3.12 2.37 -36.65
N GLY A 223 1.86 2.81 -36.66
CA GLY A 223 0.94 2.70 -37.79
C GLY A 223 0.18 1.38 -37.89
N GLN A 224 0.51 0.37 -37.08
CA GLN A 224 -0.29 -0.87 -37.03
C GLN A 224 -1.59 -0.63 -36.25
N SER A 225 -2.63 -1.38 -36.58
CA SER A 225 -3.85 -1.46 -35.78
C SER A 225 -3.78 -2.68 -34.89
N VAL A 226 -3.91 -2.47 -33.58
CA VAL A 226 -3.85 -3.53 -32.59
C VAL A 226 -5.19 -3.72 -31.89
N SER A 227 -5.38 -4.90 -31.33
CA SER A 227 -6.53 -5.27 -30.52
C SER A 227 -6.06 -5.81 -29.18
N PHE A 228 -6.71 -5.40 -28.11
CA PHE A 228 -6.58 -5.96 -26.76
C PHE A 228 -7.59 -7.11 -26.64
N ILE A 229 -7.10 -8.32 -26.40
CA ILE A 229 -7.95 -9.53 -26.46
C ILE A 229 -9.01 -9.51 -25.33
N GLY A 230 -8.61 -9.21 -24.10
CA GLY A 230 -9.49 -9.20 -22.92
C GLY A 230 -10.46 -8.03 -22.90
N SER A 231 -9.96 -6.82 -23.10
CA SER A 231 -10.76 -5.58 -23.13
C SER A 231 -11.56 -5.40 -24.42
N ARG A 232 -11.22 -6.13 -25.51
CA ARG A 232 -11.84 -6.05 -26.85
C ARG A 232 -11.74 -4.67 -27.51
N ILE A 233 -10.77 -3.86 -27.09
CA ILE A 233 -10.51 -2.54 -27.65
C ILE A 233 -9.61 -2.68 -28.86
N GLN A 234 -9.89 -1.87 -29.88
CA GLN A 234 -9.04 -1.74 -31.04
C GLN A 234 -8.53 -0.31 -31.16
N THR A 235 -7.23 -0.15 -31.39
CA THR A 235 -6.61 1.16 -31.51
C THR A 235 -5.48 1.16 -32.54
N PRO A 236 -5.33 2.22 -33.33
CA PRO A 236 -4.12 2.43 -34.09
C PRO A 236 -2.96 2.78 -33.14
N VAL A 237 -1.79 2.22 -33.38
CA VAL A 237 -0.57 2.55 -32.65
C VAL A 237 0.06 3.79 -33.30
N HIS A 238 0.13 4.88 -32.56
CA HIS A 238 0.75 6.12 -33.04
C HIS A 238 2.24 6.14 -32.78
N GLU A 239 2.67 5.58 -31.66
CA GLU A 239 4.07 5.56 -31.25
C GLU A 239 4.38 4.22 -30.55
N VAL A 240 5.56 3.68 -30.81
CA VAL A 240 6.20 2.63 -30.03
C VAL A 240 7.53 3.13 -29.51
N GLY A 241 7.96 2.68 -28.33
CA GLY A 241 9.24 3.14 -27.78
C GLY A 241 9.77 2.26 -26.66
N VAL A 242 10.97 2.60 -26.21
CA VAL A 242 11.70 1.96 -25.12
C VAL A 242 11.98 2.96 -24.00
N PHE A 243 12.42 2.46 -22.84
CA PHE A 243 12.75 3.24 -21.65
C PHE A 243 14.28 3.34 -21.50
N SER A 244 14.91 4.47 -21.89
CA SER A 244 16.36 4.59 -21.87
C SER A 244 16.85 5.94 -21.32
N PRO A 245 16.89 6.15 -20.00
CA PRO A 245 15.91 5.82 -18.97
C PRO A 245 14.57 6.50 -19.22
N ASN A 246 14.60 7.65 -19.98
CA ASN A 246 13.39 8.33 -20.42
C ASN A 246 12.74 7.60 -21.61
N LYS A 247 11.44 7.81 -21.80
CA LYS A 247 10.69 7.27 -22.95
C LYS A 247 11.28 7.78 -24.26
N ARG A 248 11.76 6.85 -25.09
CA ARG A 248 12.36 7.15 -26.40
C ARG A 248 11.61 6.40 -27.50
N PRO A 249 11.05 7.09 -28.50
CA PRO A 249 10.42 6.44 -29.63
C PRO A 249 11.41 5.58 -30.44
N VAL A 250 10.91 4.45 -30.95
CA VAL A 250 11.62 3.54 -31.84
C VAL A 250 10.71 3.13 -33.00
N ASP A 251 11.27 2.63 -34.07
CA ASP A 251 10.48 2.20 -35.24
C ASP A 251 9.72 0.90 -35.01
N CYS A 252 10.27 0.01 -34.17
CA CYS A 252 9.74 -1.32 -33.94
C CYS A 252 10.18 -1.86 -32.57
N LEU A 253 9.26 -2.59 -31.89
CA LEU A 253 9.56 -3.51 -30.82
C LEU A 253 9.48 -4.93 -31.34
N GLU A 254 10.53 -5.72 -31.16
CA GLU A 254 10.62 -7.12 -31.58
C GLU A 254 10.35 -8.06 -30.38
N ALA A 255 10.09 -9.32 -30.68
CA ALA A 255 9.93 -10.38 -29.71
C ALA A 255 11.04 -10.38 -28.64
N GLY A 256 10.69 -10.54 -27.38
CA GLY A 256 11.57 -10.48 -26.22
C GLY A 256 11.81 -9.08 -25.64
N GLN A 257 11.47 -8.01 -26.35
CA GLN A 257 11.71 -6.64 -25.90
C GLN A 257 10.60 -6.10 -25.00
N VAL A 258 11.01 -5.24 -24.07
CA VAL A 258 10.13 -4.44 -23.21
C VAL A 258 10.07 -3.01 -23.75
N GLY A 259 8.89 -2.42 -23.77
CA GLY A 259 8.70 -1.07 -24.25
C GLY A 259 7.29 -0.54 -23.98
N TYR A 260 6.90 0.48 -24.72
CA TYR A 260 5.58 1.08 -24.59
C TYR A 260 4.92 1.33 -25.94
N ILE A 261 3.60 1.43 -25.91
CA ILE A 261 2.77 1.86 -27.05
C ILE A 261 1.90 3.05 -26.65
N VAL A 262 1.66 3.93 -27.61
CA VAL A 262 0.69 5.03 -27.51
C VAL A 262 -0.34 4.84 -28.61
N GLY A 263 -1.60 4.80 -28.24
CA GLY A 263 -2.74 4.69 -29.15
C GLY A 263 -3.70 5.87 -29.03
N THR A 264 -4.97 5.64 -29.39
CA THR A 264 -6.05 6.63 -29.27
C THR A 264 -6.84 6.52 -27.97
N VAL A 265 -6.51 5.56 -27.12
CA VAL A 265 -7.19 5.34 -25.84
C VAL A 265 -6.90 6.52 -24.92
N LYS A 266 -7.97 7.08 -24.33
CA LYS A 266 -7.88 8.26 -23.46
C LYS A 266 -8.07 7.93 -21.99
N ASP A 267 -8.74 6.83 -21.69
CA ASP A 267 -9.02 6.39 -20.33
C ASP A 267 -8.23 5.10 -20.04
N PRO A 268 -7.27 5.12 -19.09
CA PRO A 268 -6.52 3.92 -18.69
C PRO A 268 -7.40 2.78 -18.19
N SER A 269 -8.58 3.07 -17.62
CA SER A 269 -9.50 2.05 -17.12
C SER A 269 -10.05 1.14 -18.22
N GLU A 270 -9.99 1.60 -19.47
CA GLU A 270 -10.35 0.81 -20.65
C GLU A 270 -9.32 -0.30 -20.94
N ILE A 271 -8.06 -0.13 -20.52
CA ILE A 271 -6.98 -1.09 -20.73
C ILE A 271 -6.78 -1.93 -19.49
N LYS A 272 -7.12 -3.21 -19.59
CA LYS A 272 -6.90 -4.14 -18.47
C LYS A 272 -5.43 -4.54 -18.40
N ILE A 273 -4.79 -4.35 -17.24
CA ILE A 273 -3.42 -4.84 -17.02
C ILE A 273 -3.46 -6.37 -16.96
N GLY A 274 -2.49 -7.03 -17.62
CA GLY A 274 -2.52 -8.47 -17.86
C GLY A 274 -3.20 -8.85 -19.18
N ASP A 275 -3.72 -7.87 -19.93
CA ASP A 275 -4.31 -8.12 -21.26
C ASP A 275 -3.24 -8.43 -22.29
N THR A 276 -3.65 -9.05 -23.37
CA THR A 276 -2.78 -9.39 -24.52
C THR A 276 -3.07 -8.48 -25.70
N VAL A 277 -2.03 -7.81 -26.16
CA VAL A 277 -2.08 -7.01 -27.40
C VAL A 277 -1.73 -7.89 -28.58
N THR A 278 -2.57 -7.85 -29.60
CA THR A 278 -2.36 -8.56 -30.89
C THR A 278 -2.70 -7.64 -32.06
N THR A 279 -2.37 -8.04 -33.28
CA THR A 279 -2.74 -7.28 -34.49
C THR A 279 -4.20 -7.58 -34.86
N THR A 280 -4.93 -6.57 -35.38
CA THR A 280 -6.32 -6.75 -35.84
C THR A 280 -6.43 -7.63 -37.08
N LYS A 281 -5.38 -7.69 -37.88
CA LYS A 281 -5.30 -8.56 -39.06
C LYS A 281 -4.21 -9.60 -38.81
N LEU A 282 -4.53 -10.89 -38.96
CA LEU A 282 -3.59 -12.00 -38.73
C LEU A 282 -3.02 -12.10 -37.32
N GLY A 283 -3.74 -11.59 -36.32
CA GLY A 283 -3.35 -11.68 -34.91
C GLY A 283 -3.60 -13.06 -34.29
N SER A 284 -2.98 -13.28 -33.13
CA SER A 284 -3.27 -14.46 -32.31
C SER A 284 -4.65 -14.32 -31.64
N SER A 285 -5.37 -15.41 -31.49
CA SER A 285 -6.60 -15.49 -30.67
C SER A 285 -6.32 -16.00 -29.25
N GLU A 286 -5.10 -16.48 -28.98
CA GLU A 286 -4.72 -17.04 -27.69
C GLU A 286 -4.18 -15.93 -26.78
N PRO A 287 -4.88 -15.66 -25.65
CA PRO A 287 -4.37 -14.72 -24.65
C PRO A 287 -3.14 -15.29 -23.93
N LEU A 288 -2.23 -14.42 -23.55
CA LEU A 288 -1.18 -14.74 -22.58
C LEU A 288 -1.79 -14.93 -21.20
N PRO A 289 -1.13 -15.68 -20.29
CA PRO A 289 -1.54 -15.73 -18.90
C PRO A 289 -1.61 -14.30 -18.32
N GLY A 290 -2.81 -13.91 -17.85
CA GLY A 290 -3.02 -12.61 -17.23
C GLY A 290 -2.67 -12.61 -15.75
N PHE A 291 -2.84 -11.45 -15.11
CA PHE A 291 -2.66 -11.30 -13.67
C PHE A 291 -3.98 -11.53 -12.94
N ARG A 292 -3.89 -11.86 -11.65
CA ARG A 292 -5.07 -11.98 -10.78
C ARG A 292 -5.71 -10.60 -10.59
N ASP A 293 -7.04 -10.56 -10.56
CA ASP A 293 -7.76 -9.33 -10.25
C ASP A 293 -7.49 -8.94 -8.79
N ILE A 294 -7.28 -7.65 -8.58
CA ILE A 294 -6.93 -7.09 -7.27
C ILE A 294 -8.16 -6.40 -6.72
N HIS A 295 -8.44 -6.66 -5.45
CA HIS A 295 -9.53 -6.02 -4.73
C HIS A 295 -8.98 -5.19 -3.57
N PRO A 296 -9.47 -3.95 -3.39
CA PRO A 296 -9.14 -3.16 -2.22
C PRO A 296 -9.50 -3.90 -0.93
N THR A 297 -8.64 -3.77 0.07
CA THR A 297 -8.82 -4.41 1.39
C THR A 297 -9.07 -3.41 2.51
N VAL A 298 -8.61 -2.16 2.35
CA VAL A 298 -8.73 -1.08 3.32
C VAL A 298 -9.59 0.04 2.74
N PHE A 299 -10.56 0.51 3.49
CA PHE A 299 -11.50 1.54 3.05
C PHE A 299 -11.54 2.72 4.02
N CYS A 300 -11.53 3.94 3.48
CA CYS A 300 -11.81 5.14 4.28
C CYS A 300 -12.63 6.17 3.49
N GLY A 301 -13.31 7.06 4.19
CA GLY A 301 -13.93 8.24 3.58
C GLY A 301 -12.91 9.35 3.43
N ILE A 302 -12.87 10.01 2.27
CA ILE A 302 -12.06 11.21 2.01
C ILE A 302 -13.00 12.38 1.76
N TYR A 303 -12.86 13.44 2.56
CA TYR A 303 -13.71 14.63 2.53
C TYR A 303 -12.86 15.88 2.36
N PRO A 304 -13.34 16.89 1.60
CA PRO A 304 -12.68 18.18 1.53
C PRO A 304 -12.81 18.93 2.86
N MET A 305 -11.88 19.84 3.13
CA MET A 305 -11.97 20.76 4.27
C MET A 305 -13.13 21.75 4.14
N SER A 306 -13.39 22.22 2.92
CA SER A 306 -14.49 23.09 2.57
C SER A 306 -15.35 22.43 1.49
N THR A 307 -16.68 22.55 1.60
CA THR A 307 -17.63 22.02 0.61
C THR A 307 -17.37 22.54 -0.80
N ASP A 308 -16.82 23.75 -0.94
CA ASP A 308 -16.48 24.34 -2.23
C ASP A 308 -15.33 23.64 -2.94
N GLU A 309 -14.52 22.86 -2.20
CA GLU A 309 -13.39 22.11 -2.75
C GLU A 309 -13.76 20.70 -3.23
N PHE A 310 -15.00 20.25 -3.00
CA PHE A 310 -15.46 18.93 -3.44
C PHE A 310 -15.18 18.64 -4.93
N PRO A 311 -15.43 19.56 -5.90
CA PRO A 311 -15.11 19.31 -7.30
C PRO A 311 -13.60 19.14 -7.55
N LYS A 312 -12.76 19.83 -6.78
CA LYS A 312 -11.29 19.70 -6.89
C LYS A 312 -10.81 18.35 -6.37
N VAL A 313 -11.38 17.86 -5.25
CA VAL A 313 -11.08 16.52 -4.71
C VAL A 313 -11.52 15.45 -5.70
N ALA A 314 -12.70 15.57 -6.31
CA ALA A 314 -13.15 14.68 -7.37
C ALA A 314 -12.12 14.61 -8.51
N GLN A 315 -11.74 15.76 -9.05
CA GLN A 315 -10.75 15.85 -10.13
C GLN A 315 -9.38 15.30 -9.72
N GLY A 316 -8.95 15.54 -8.48
CA GLY A 316 -7.71 14.99 -7.94
C GLY A 316 -7.72 13.46 -7.86
N LEU A 317 -8.82 12.87 -7.35
CA LEU A 317 -8.99 11.43 -7.30
C LEU A 317 -9.06 10.80 -8.70
N GLU A 318 -9.81 11.40 -9.63
CA GLU A 318 -9.86 10.97 -11.02
C GLU A 318 -8.46 10.96 -11.67
N LYS A 319 -7.70 12.05 -11.55
CA LYS A 319 -6.34 12.14 -12.09
C LYS A 319 -5.38 11.14 -11.46
N LEU A 320 -5.47 10.90 -10.15
CA LEU A 320 -4.66 9.88 -9.50
C LEU A 320 -5.05 8.48 -9.98
N HIS A 321 -6.33 8.20 -10.10
CA HIS A 321 -6.84 6.91 -10.56
C HIS A 321 -6.40 6.56 -11.99
N LEU A 322 -6.22 7.57 -12.85
CA LEU A 322 -5.66 7.37 -14.19
C LEU A 322 -4.23 6.78 -14.15
N ASN A 323 -3.48 7.06 -13.09
CA ASN A 323 -2.10 6.59 -12.92
C ASN A 323 -1.95 5.45 -11.90
N ASP A 324 -3.00 5.19 -11.13
CA ASP A 324 -3.04 4.15 -10.10
C ASP A 324 -4.44 3.54 -10.06
N SER A 325 -4.64 2.53 -10.89
CA SER A 325 -5.93 1.83 -11.00
C SER A 325 -6.21 0.88 -9.82
N ALA A 326 -5.27 0.78 -8.88
CA ALA A 326 -5.40 -0.16 -7.76
C ALA A 326 -6.29 0.36 -6.63
N PHE A 327 -6.48 1.68 -6.51
CA PHE A 327 -7.48 2.21 -5.59
C PHE A 327 -8.83 2.44 -6.29
N THR A 328 -9.91 2.37 -5.54
CA THR A 328 -11.28 2.64 -6.02
C THR A 328 -11.89 3.80 -5.25
N PHE A 329 -12.81 4.54 -5.86
CA PHE A 329 -13.54 5.58 -5.17
C PHE A 329 -14.96 5.73 -5.71
N HIS A 330 -15.89 6.11 -4.84
CA HIS A 330 -17.27 6.42 -5.18
C HIS A 330 -17.80 7.52 -4.25
N HIS A 331 -18.85 8.20 -4.69
CA HIS A 331 -19.45 9.27 -3.93
C HIS A 331 -20.01 8.78 -2.59
N GLU A 332 -19.73 9.54 -1.55
CA GLU A 332 -20.28 9.33 -0.20
C GLU A 332 -20.74 10.67 0.38
N SER A 333 -21.70 10.62 1.30
CA SER A 333 -22.14 11.79 2.05
C SER A 333 -22.19 11.49 3.54
N SER A 334 -21.77 12.45 4.35
CA SER A 334 -21.83 12.40 5.81
C SER A 334 -22.59 13.62 6.32
N LEU A 335 -23.45 13.45 7.31
CA LEU A 335 -24.15 14.56 7.97
C LEU A 335 -23.17 15.53 8.65
N ALA A 336 -22.03 15.02 9.13
CA ALA A 336 -21.01 15.81 9.83
C ALA A 336 -20.00 16.48 8.89
N LEU A 337 -19.62 15.82 7.77
CA LEU A 337 -18.53 16.25 6.88
C LEU A 337 -19.01 16.72 5.51
N GLY A 338 -20.30 16.54 5.18
CA GLY A 338 -20.87 16.88 3.89
C GLY A 338 -20.58 15.84 2.80
N PHE A 339 -20.35 16.30 1.58
CA PHE A 339 -20.05 15.44 0.43
C PHE A 339 -18.58 15.07 0.39
N GLY A 340 -18.29 13.80 0.10
CA GLY A 340 -16.95 13.22 0.00
C GLY A 340 -16.94 11.98 -0.87
N PHE A 341 -15.89 11.17 -0.67
CA PHE A 341 -15.67 9.93 -1.42
C PHE A 341 -15.33 8.81 -0.48
N ARG A 342 -15.96 7.65 -0.67
CA ARG A 342 -15.53 6.38 -0.10
C ARG A 342 -14.44 5.81 -1.00
N CYS A 343 -13.25 5.65 -0.46
CA CYS A 343 -12.08 5.14 -1.19
C CYS A 343 -11.65 3.79 -0.66
N GLY A 344 -11.31 2.88 -1.57
CA GLY A 344 -10.75 1.57 -1.26
C GLY A 344 -9.30 1.47 -1.72
N PHE A 345 -8.42 0.93 -0.88
CA PHE A 345 -6.98 0.84 -1.06
C PHE A 345 -6.49 -0.59 -0.83
N LEU A 346 -5.29 -0.90 -1.33
CA LEU A 346 -4.69 -2.23 -1.16
C LEU A 346 -4.22 -2.47 0.29
N GLY A 347 -3.72 -1.43 0.95
CA GLY A 347 -3.26 -1.46 2.32
C GLY A 347 -3.14 -0.07 2.91
N LEU A 348 -2.59 0.04 4.12
CA LEU A 348 -2.44 1.31 4.82
C LEU A 348 -1.43 2.24 4.16
N LEU A 349 -0.26 1.72 3.79
CA LEU A 349 0.77 2.52 3.14
C LEU A 349 0.27 3.07 1.81
N HIS A 350 -0.46 2.27 1.04
CA HIS A 350 -1.10 2.72 -0.20
C HIS A 350 -2.10 3.86 0.08
N MET A 351 -2.95 3.73 1.11
CA MET A 351 -3.87 4.79 1.54
C MET A 351 -3.15 6.08 1.91
N GLU A 352 -2.09 6.00 2.69
CA GLU A 352 -1.29 7.16 3.10
C GLU A 352 -0.64 7.86 1.90
N ILE A 353 -0.11 7.08 0.95
CA ILE A 353 0.52 7.60 -0.27
C ILE A 353 -0.49 8.35 -1.12
N VAL A 354 -1.68 7.79 -1.36
CA VAL A 354 -2.73 8.47 -2.14
C VAL A 354 -3.18 9.75 -1.45
N GLN A 355 -3.34 9.75 -0.12
CA GLN A 355 -3.70 10.96 0.64
C GLN A 355 -2.60 12.03 0.57
N GLU A 356 -1.33 11.63 0.67
CA GLU A 356 -0.21 12.56 0.60
C GLU A 356 -0.04 13.14 -0.81
N ARG A 357 -0.27 12.34 -1.85
CA ARG A 357 -0.29 12.80 -3.24
C ARG A 357 -1.42 13.81 -3.49
N LEU A 358 -2.63 13.57 -2.96
CA LEU A 358 -3.72 14.55 -3.03
C LEU A 358 -3.33 15.90 -2.41
N ARG A 359 -2.62 15.87 -1.28
CA ARG A 359 -2.14 17.09 -0.62
C ARG A 359 -1.06 17.80 -1.42
N ARG A 360 -0.03 17.08 -1.89
CA ARG A 360 1.15 17.69 -2.53
C ARG A 360 0.94 18.01 -3.99
N GLU A 361 0.42 17.06 -4.79
CA GLU A 361 0.30 17.24 -6.24
C GLU A 361 -0.88 18.14 -6.61
N PHE A 362 -1.97 18.09 -5.83
CA PHE A 362 -3.20 18.86 -6.10
C PHE A 362 -3.45 19.99 -5.11
N ASN A 363 -2.59 20.16 -4.11
CA ASN A 363 -2.71 21.18 -3.05
C ASN A 363 -4.10 21.15 -2.37
N LEU A 364 -4.57 19.95 -2.02
CA LEU A 364 -5.88 19.70 -1.43
C LEU A 364 -5.74 19.39 0.06
N ASP A 365 -6.43 20.14 0.89
CA ASP A 365 -6.60 19.80 2.30
C ASP A 365 -7.78 18.86 2.45
N ILE A 366 -7.49 17.62 2.88
CA ILE A 366 -8.49 16.56 3.01
C ILE A 366 -8.59 16.04 4.45
N ILE A 367 -9.79 15.62 4.82
CA ILE A 367 -10.10 14.88 6.05
C ILE A 367 -10.33 13.42 5.66
N SER A 368 -9.65 12.49 6.30
CA SER A 368 -9.92 11.06 6.18
C SER A 368 -10.64 10.52 7.41
N THR A 369 -11.57 9.60 7.21
CA THR A 369 -12.17 8.84 8.31
C THR A 369 -11.24 7.70 8.75
N SER A 370 -11.53 7.06 9.88
CA SER A 370 -10.79 5.87 10.31
C SER A 370 -10.80 4.79 9.24
N PRO A 371 -9.66 4.16 8.94
CA PRO A 371 -9.62 3.05 8.01
C PRO A 371 -10.43 1.87 8.56
N GLY A 372 -11.08 1.15 7.67
CA GLY A 372 -11.87 -0.04 7.96
C GLY A 372 -11.68 -1.09 6.88
N VAL A 373 -12.27 -2.26 7.08
CA VAL A 373 -12.21 -3.40 6.16
C VAL A 373 -13.61 -3.72 5.65
N VAL A 374 -13.71 -4.54 4.61
CA VAL A 374 -14.99 -5.08 4.15
C VAL A 374 -15.39 -6.26 5.03
N TYR A 375 -16.59 -6.21 5.59
CA TYR A 375 -17.20 -7.33 6.31
C TYR A 375 -18.21 -8.03 5.41
N LYS A 376 -18.36 -9.33 5.55
CA LYS A 376 -19.43 -10.09 4.90
C LYS A 376 -20.56 -10.27 5.88
N LEU A 377 -21.75 -9.79 5.52
CA LEU A 377 -22.96 -9.93 6.30
C LEU A 377 -23.78 -11.07 5.72
N LYS A 378 -24.27 -11.94 6.61
CA LYS A 378 -25.31 -12.91 6.28
C LYS A 378 -26.58 -12.50 7.00
N LEU A 379 -27.63 -12.23 6.25
CA LEU A 379 -28.93 -11.86 6.76
C LEU A 379 -29.79 -13.11 7.02
N LYS A 380 -30.74 -13.01 7.95
CA LYS A 380 -31.69 -14.11 8.26
C LYS A 380 -32.58 -14.54 7.08
N ASN A 381 -32.71 -13.66 6.08
CA ASN A 381 -33.42 -14.01 4.83
C ASN A 381 -32.55 -14.83 3.85
N GLY A 382 -31.29 -15.12 4.21
CA GLY A 382 -30.33 -15.84 3.39
C GLY A 382 -29.53 -14.97 2.42
N GLU A 383 -29.76 -13.67 2.40
CA GLU A 383 -29.01 -12.72 1.56
C GLU A 383 -27.62 -12.48 2.15
N GLU A 384 -26.59 -12.50 1.29
CA GLU A 384 -25.22 -12.10 1.63
C GLU A 384 -24.92 -10.72 1.05
N ARG A 385 -24.30 -9.87 1.86
CA ARG A 385 -23.89 -8.51 1.48
C ARG A 385 -22.51 -8.19 1.98
N ASP A 386 -21.77 -7.45 1.18
CA ASP A 386 -20.52 -6.84 1.60
C ASP A 386 -20.82 -5.50 2.30
N LEU A 387 -20.12 -5.23 3.42
CA LEU A 387 -20.23 -4.02 4.22
C LEU A 387 -18.86 -3.38 4.32
N ASP A 388 -18.63 -2.30 3.58
CA ASP A 388 -17.43 -1.45 3.64
C ASP A 388 -17.63 -0.19 4.48
N ASN A 389 -18.90 0.25 4.64
CA ASN A 389 -19.28 1.45 5.37
C ASN A 389 -20.09 1.10 6.62
N PRO A 390 -19.61 1.44 7.84
CA PRO A 390 -20.35 1.21 9.09
C PRO A 390 -21.76 1.79 9.12
N LEU A 391 -22.02 2.88 8.38
CA LEU A 391 -23.33 3.54 8.33
C LEU A 391 -24.39 2.70 7.62
N GLN A 392 -23.98 1.79 6.73
CA GLN A 392 -24.88 0.90 5.99
C GLN A 392 -25.18 -0.39 6.76
N MET A 393 -24.72 -0.50 8.01
CA MET A 393 -25.00 -1.65 8.87
C MET A 393 -26.50 -1.81 9.05
N PRO A 394 -27.11 -2.96 8.68
CA PRO A 394 -28.53 -3.23 8.90
C PRO A 394 -28.84 -3.38 10.39
N ASP A 395 -30.13 -3.39 10.72
CA ASP A 395 -30.59 -3.63 12.09
C ASP A 395 -30.03 -4.98 12.59
N PRO A 396 -29.43 -5.03 13.80
CA PRO A 396 -28.89 -6.28 14.38
C PRO A 396 -29.87 -7.43 14.42
N SER A 397 -31.19 -7.14 14.49
CA SER A 397 -32.23 -8.16 14.49
C SER A 397 -32.37 -8.91 13.15
N ALA A 398 -31.97 -8.29 12.04
CA ALA A 398 -31.99 -8.87 10.71
C ALA A 398 -30.74 -9.70 10.37
N LEU A 399 -29.69 -9.60 11.18
CA LEU A 399 -28.42 -10.28 10.97
C LEU A 399 -28.45 -11.72 11.50
N GLU A 400 -27.88 -12.65 10.73
CA GLU A 400 -27.56 -14.01 11.15
C GLU A 400 -26.10 -14.07 11.65
N SER A 401 -25.15 -13.56 10.84
CA SER A 401 -23.73 -13.53 11.19
C SER A 401 -23.00 -12.42 10.47
N ILE A 402 -21.83 -12.03 11.03
CA ILE A 402 -20.87 -11.11 10.42
C ILE A 402 -19.53 -11.82 10.34
N ALA A 403 -18.92 -11.81 9.16
CA ALA A 403 -17.58 -12.35 8.95
C ALA A 403 -16.61 -11.21 8.66
N GLU A 404 -15.47 -11.24 9.34
CA GLU A 404 -14.37 -10.30 9.16
C GLU A 404 -13.26 -10.93 8.31
N PRO A 405 -12.52 -10.14 7.50
CA PRO A 405 -11.40 -10.64 6.73
C PRO A 405 -10.24 -10.99 7.66
N THR A 406 -9.64 -12.15 7.39
CA THR A 406 -8.47 -12.66 8.10
C THR A 406 -7.28 -12.74 7.17
N LEU A 407 -6.09 -12.73 7.74
CA LEU A 407 -4.83 -12.90 7.03
C LEU A 407 -3.93 -13.90 7.76
N LYS A 408 -3.12 -14.57 6.97
CA LYS A 408 -1.98 -15.34 7.43
C LYS A 408 -0.77 -14.43 7.44
N ALA A 409 -0.20 -14.21 8.62
CA ALA A 409 0.99 -13.39 8.80
C ALA A 409 2.19 -14.26 9.13
N ARG A 410 3.32 -13.96 8.51
CA ARG A 410 4.65 -14.48 8.84
C ARG A 410 5.42 -13.37 9.53
N ILE A 411 5.78 -13.59 10.79
CA ILE A 411 6.51 -12.61 11.58
C ILE A 411 7.87 -13.20 11.94
N ILE A 412 8.93 -12.58 11.41
CA ILE A 412 10.30 -12.94 11.76
C ILE A 412 10.73 -12.04 12.92
N THR A 413 11.22 -12.62 14.01
CA THR A 413 11.60 -11.88 15.22
C THR A 413 12.80 -12.53 15.92
N PRO A 414 13.63 -11.75 16.64
CA PRO A 414 14.64 -12.32 17.51
C PRO A 414 14.04 -13.25 18.56
N SER A 415 14.72 -14.37 18.83
CA SER A 415 14.29 -15.37 19.83
C SER A 415 14.04 -14.75 21.21
N ALA A 416 14.79 -13.70 21.57
CA ALA A 416 14.61 -12.97 22.82
C ALA A 416 13.27 -12.20 22.90
N SER A 417 12.71 -11.80 21.77
CA SER A 417 11.46 -11.00 21.71
C SER A 417 10.21 -11.84 21.42
N ILE A 418 10.34 -13.17 21.26
CA ILE A 418 9.23 -14.05 20.86
C ILE A 418 8.02 -13.92 21.79
N GLY A 419 8.24 -13.86 23.11
CA GLY A 419 7.16 -13.76 24.11
C GLY A 419 6.38 -12.45 24.01
N ASP A 420 7.08 -11.34 23.76
CA ASP A 420 6.44 -10.03 23.59
C ASP A 420 5.68 -9.95 22.28
N VAL A 421 6.24 -10.49 21.19
CA VAL A 421 5.56 -10.56 19.89
C VAL A 421 4.32 -11.44 19.96
N MET A 422 4.40 -12.63 20.55
CA MET A 422 3.24 -13.49 20.75
C MET A 422 2.15 -12.80 21.56
N ARG A 423 2.52 -12.07 22.62
CA ARG A 423 1.54 -11.30 23.41
C ARG A 423 0.82 -10.25 22.55
N ILE A 424 1.54 -9.49 21.73
CA ILE A 424 0.92 -8.50 20.84
C ILE A 424 -0.04 -9.16 19.85
N VAL A 425 0.37 -10.28 19.24
CA VAL A 425 -0.49 -11.05 18.33
C VAL A 425 -1.79 -11.47 19.03
N MET A 426 -1.69 -12.02 20.24
CA MET A 426 -2.85 -12.42 21.06
C MET A 426 -3.70 -11.21 21.48
N ASP A 427 -3.08 -10.09 21.85
CA ASP A 427 -3.79 -8.85 22.18
C ASP A 427 -4.57 -8.30 20.98
N ARG A 428 -4.16 -8.60 19.76
CA ARG A 428 -4.87 -8.28 18.51
C ARG A 428 -5.78 -9.41 18.01
N ARG A 429 -6.23 -10.29 18.91
CA ARG A 429 -7.11 -11.45 18.61
C ARG A 429 -6.50 -12.42 17.60
N GLY A 430 -5.19 -12.36 17.41
CA GLY A 430 -4.48 -13.27 16.55
C GLY A 430 -4.27 -14.64 17.19
N LEU A 431 -4.16 -15.66 16.34
CA LEU A 431 -3.82 -17.02 16.71
C LEU A 431 -2.44 -17.33 16.16
N VAL A 432 -1.52 -17.78 17.03
CA VAL A 432 -0.23 -18.32 16.60
C VAL A 432 -0.43 -19.80 16.26
N GLU A 433 -0.32 -20.13 14.97
CA GLU A 433 -0.53 -21.49 14.45
C GLU A 433 0.73 -22.35 14.57
N GLY A 434 1.90 -21.71 14.47
CA GLY A 434 3.18 -22.41 14.55
C GLY A 434 4.34 -21.47 14.73
N THR A 435 5.47 -22.07 15.11
CA THR A 435 6.76 -21.39 15.23
C THR A 435 7.82 -22.21 14.51
N GLU A 436 8.64 -21.56 13.70
CA GLU A 436 9.73 -22.19 12.96
C GLU A 436 11.03 -21.48 13.35
N THR A 437 12.03 -22.26 13.76
CA THR A 437 13.36 -21.72 14.09
C THR A 437 14.12 -21.53 12.79
N MET A 438 14.46 -20.30 12.46
CA MET A 438 15.24 -19.98 11.26
C MET A 438 16.73 -20.19 11.51
N ASP A 439 17.21 -19.67 12.65
CA ASP A 439 18.61 -19.79 13.08
C ASP A 439 18.71 -19.75 14.62
N ALA A 440 19.93 -19.69 15.16
CA ALA A 440 20.16 -19.64 16.61
C ALA A 440 19.59 -18.38 17.30
N ARG A 441 19.23 -17.35 16.54
CA ARG A 441 18.83 -16.04 17.06
C ARG A 441 17.44 -15.62 16.67
N ARG A 442 16.88 -16.16 15.55
CA ARG A 442 15.61 -15.72 14.96
C ARG A 442 14.62 -16.85 14.80
N VAL A 443 13.36 -16.49 14.96
CA VAL A 443 12.21 -17.40 14.85
C VAL A 443 11.18 -16.76 13.93
N MET A 444 10.57 -17.58 13.08
CA MET A 444 9.41 -17.21 12.29
C MET A 444 8.13 -17.70 12.99
N LEU A 445 7.19 -16.79 13.20
CA LEU A 445 5.87 -17.08 13.74
C LEU A 445 4.87 -17.11 12.59
N HIS A 446 4.10 -18.19 12.49
CA HIS A 446 2.94 -18.28 11.60
C HIS A 446 1.70 -17.92 12.40
N CYS A 447 1.04 -16.83 12.01
CA CYS A 447 -0.08 -16.28 12.74
C CYS A 447 -1.29 -16.08 11.85
N MET A 448 -2.49 -16.32 12.39
CA MET A 448 -3.73 -15.86 11.77
C MET A 448 -4.22 -14.63 12.53
N LEU A 449 -4.49 -13.53 11.82
CA LEU A 449 -4.87 -12.24 12.39
C LEU A 449 -6.08 -11.66 11.66
N PRO A 450 -7.04 -11.05 12.37
CA PRO A 450 -8.07 -10.24 11.73
C PRO A 450 -7.43 -8.98 11.11
N LEU A 451 -7.74 -8.71 9.83
CA LEU A 451 -7.14 -7.58 9.11
C LEU A 451 -7.37 -6.24 9.83
N ASN A 452 -8.57 -6.03 10.36
CA ASN A 452 -8.92 -4.77 11.05
C ASN A 452 -8.06 -4.49 12.30
N GLU A 453 -7.52 -5.52 12.95
CA GLU A 453 -6.70 -5.37 14.17
C GLU A 453 -5.26 -4.95 13.90
N ILE A 454 -4.78 -5.09 12.67
CA ILE A 454 -3.42 -4.71 12.28
C ILE A 454 -3.34 -3.35 11.59
N LEU A 455 -4.49 -2.75 11.21
CA LEU A 455 -4.53 -1.49 10.47
C LEU A 455 -3.95 -0.29 11.23
N ILE A 456 -3.97 -0.31 12.55
CA ILE A 456 -3.53 0.83 13.36
C ILE A 456 -2.48 0.35 14.35
N ASP A 457 -1.33 1.01 14.38
CA ASP A 457 -0.23 0.87 15.35
C ASP A 457 0.41 -0.53 15.49
N PHE A 458 -0.03 -1.55 14.72
CA PHE A 458 0.50 -2.90 14.87
C PHE A 458 1.97 -2.99 14.45
N HIS A 459 2.32 -2.46 13.29
CA HIS A 459 3.69 -2.45 12.78
C HIS A 459 4.65 -1.68 13.69
N ASP A 460 4.23 -0.51 14.17
CA ASP A 460 5.04 0.30 15.07
C ASP A 460 5.23 -0.38 16.42
N THR A 461 4.17 -1.02 16.92
CA THR A 461 4.23 -1.81 18.15
C THR A 461 5.16 -3.01 17.99
N LEU A 462 5.06 -3.74 16.87
CA LEU A 462 5.90 -4.88 16.54
C LEU A 462 7.39 -4.49 16.50
N LYS A 463 7.71 -3.42 15.78
CA LYS A 463 9.07 -2.85 15.73
C LYS A 463 9.56 -2.41 17.11
N SER A 464 8.71 -1.74 17.88
CA SER A 464 9.07 -1.25 19.21
C SER A 464 9.47 -2.37 20.16
N VAL A 465 8.68 -3.45 20.25
CA VAL A 465 8.96 -4.56 21.18
C VAL A 465 10.12 -5.45 20.74
N SER A 466 10.44 -5.44 19.46
CA SER A 466 11.56 -6.18 18.88
C SER A 466 12.82 -5.33 18.72
N HIS A 467 12.84 -4.10 19.26
CA HIS A 467 13.94 -3.15 19.09
C HIS A 467 14.29 -2.84 17.62
N GLY A 468 13.29 -2.90 16.73
CA GLY A 468 13.44 -2.63 15.30
C GLY A 468 13.75 -3.85 14.45
N TYR A 469 13.92 -5.02 15.03
CA TYR A 469 14.38 -6.23 14.32
C TYR A 469 13.25 -7.14 13.82
N ALA A 470 11.99 -6.97 14.23
CA ALA A 470 10.93 -7.80 13.70
C ALA A 470 10.42 -7.26 12.36
N SER A 471 10.23 -8.18 11.42
CA SER A 471 9.57 -7.95 10.15
C SER A 471 8.31 -8.78 10.04
N MET A 472 7.34 -8.30 9.29
CA MET A 472 6.09 -9.00 9.02
C MET A 472 5.75 -8.92 7.53
N ASP A 473 5.28 -10.05 7.03
CA ASP A 473 4.60 -10.16 5.76
C ASP A 473 3.27 -10.88 5.96
N TYR A 474 2.27 -10.63 5.12
CA TYR A 474 0.97 -11.25 5.25
C TYR A 474 0.28 -11.48 3.90
N GLU A 475 -0.62 -12.46 3.89
CA GLU A 475 -1.47 -12.76 2.76
C GLU A 475 -2.93 -12.92 3.21
N PRO A 476 -3.93 -12.53 2.40
CA PRO A 476 -5.34 -12.74 2.71
C PRO A 476 -5.66 -14.22 2.90
N SER A 477 -6.40 -14.55 3.98
CA SER A 477 -6.79 -15.94 4.32
C SER A 477 -8.29 -16.17 4.31
N GLY A 478 -9.06 -15.28 3.69
CA GLY A 478 -10.52 -15.40 3.63
C GLY A 478 -11.24 -14.68 4.76
N TYR A 479 -12.37 -15.20 5.18
CA TYR A 479 -13.26 -14.56 6.15
C TYR A 479 -13.60 -15.50 7.30
N GLN A 480 -13.68 -14.95 8.51
CA GLN A 480 -14.06 -15.69 9.72
C GLN A 480 -15.23 -14.99 10.40
N VAL A 481 -16.25 -15.77 10.81
CA VAL A 481 -17.38 -15.23 11.59
C VAL A 481 -16.90 -14.78 12.97
N SER A 482 -17.26 -13.53 13.34
CA SER A 482 -16.83 -12.89 14.58
C SER A 482 -17.94 -12.00 15.14
N ASP A 483 -17.90 -11.73 16.45
CA ASP A 483 -18.85 -10.84 17.14
C ASP A 483 -18.49 -9.37 16.92
N ILE A 484 -18.70 -8.92 15.69
CA ILE A 484 -18.43 -7.54 15.26
C ILE A 484 -19.68 -6.70 15.49
N VAL A 485 -19.49 -5.51 16.07
CA VAL A 485 -20.55 -4.54 16.35
C VAL A 485 -20.19 -3.16 15.78
N ARG A 486 -21.22 -2.40 15.43
CA ARG A 486 -21.06 -1.00 15.10
C ARG A 486 -21.00 -0.19 16.39
N MET A 487 -19.94 0.59 16.53
CA MET A 487 -19.75 1.54 17.63
C MET A 487 -19.89 2.97 17.07
N ASP A 488 -20.79 3.75 17.67
CA ASP A 488 -21.05 5.14 17.34
C ASP A 488 -20.47 6.06 18.41
N ILE A 489 -20.01 7.24 18.00
CA ILE A 489 -19.59 8.32 18.90
C ILE A 489 -20.66 9.40 18.91
N LEU A 490 -21.09 9.77 20.10
CA LEU A 490 -22.07 10.82 20.32
C LEU A 490 -21.39 12.04 20.98
N LEU A 491 -21.64 13.21 20.42
CA LEU A 491 -21.25 14.50 20.99
C LEU A 491 -22.51 15.24 21.42
N ASN A 492 -22.62 15.54 22.69
CA ASN A 492 -23.81 16.19 23.28
C ASN A 492 -25.14 15.42 23.04
N GLY A 493 -25.05 14.10 22.80
CA GLY A 493 -26.20 13.23 22.50
C GLY A 493 -26.52 13.07 21.00
N GLU A 494 -25.83 13.77 20.12
CA GLU A 494 -25.94 13.65 18.67
C GLU A 494 -24.85 12.73 18.13
N THR A 495 -25.22 11.77 17.29
CA THR A 495 -24.26 10.85 16.65
C THR A 495 -23.43 11.57 15.61
N VAL A 496 -22.13 11.36 15.61
CA VAL A 496 -21.21 11.87 14.59
C VAL A 496 -20.82 10.72 13.66
N ASP A 497 -21.45 10.66 12.50
CA ASP A 497 -21.34 9.58 11.52
C ASP A 497 -19.88 9.27 11.12
N ALA A 498 -19.06 10.31 10.99
CA ALA A 498 -17.67 10.18 10.59
C ALA A 498 -16.78 9.41 11.58
N PHE A 499 -17.25 9.20 12.81
CA PHE A 499 -16.57 8.41 13.84
C PHE A 499 -17.17 7.02 14.03
N ALA A 500 -18.22 6.67 13.27
CA ALA A 500 -18.77 5.32 13.30
C ALA A 500 -17.72 4.30 12.84
N THR A 501 -17.55 3.24 13.59
CA THR A 501 -16.55 2.21 13.31
C THR A 501 -17.07 0.81 13.67
N MET A 502 -16.58 -0.19 12.92
CA MET A 502 -16.84 -1.60 13.23
C MET A 502 -15.74 -2.10 14.15
N VAL A 503 -16.13 -2.71 15.27
CA VAL A 503 -15.19 -3.22 16.28
C VAL A 503 -15.68 -4.56 16.83
N HIS A 504 -14.74 -5.40 17.28
CA HIS A 504 -15.12 -6.59 18.04
C HIS A 504 -15.72 -6.19 19.40
N ARG A 505 -16.79 -6.88 19.82
CA ARG A 505 -17.54 -6.54 21.05
C ARG A 505 -16.64 -6.41 22.28
N ASP A 506 -15.72 -7.34 22.48
CA ASP A 506 -14.81 -7.34 23.64
C ASP A 506 -13.86 -6.12 23.66
N LYS A 507 -13.50 -5.60 22.48
CA LYS A 507 -12.61 -4.43 22.31
C LYS A 507 -13.36 -3.09 22.32
N ALA A 508 -14.68 -3.12 22.11
CA ALA A 508 -15.49 -1.93 21.88
C ALA A 508 -15.37 -0.92 23.04
N ARG A 509 -15.41 -1.38 24.29
CA ARG A 509 -15.31 -0.49 25.46
C ARG A 509 -13.95 0.19 25.56
N ALA A 510 -12.86 -0.55 25.36
CA ALA A 510 -11.51 -0.01 25.43
C ALA A 510 -11.28 1.00 24.28
N ARG A 511 -11.67 0.64 23.05
CA ARG A 511 -11.58 1.51 21.88
C ARG A 511 -12.45 2.75 22.03
N GLY A 512 -13.70 2.60 22.48
CA GLY A 512 -14.61 3.71 22.76
C GLY A 512 -14.07 4.69 23.78
N LEU A 513 -13.48 4.19 24.87
CA LEU A 513 -12.86 5.05 25.90
C LEU A 513 -11.66 5.83 25.34
N GLN A 514 -10.81 5.17 24.56
CA GLN A 514 -9.67 5.80 23.89
C GLN A 514 -10.13 6.94 22.95
N MET A 515 -11.13 6.68 22.11
CA MET A 515 -11.69 7.69 21.20
C MET A 515 -12.33 8.86 21.99
N CYS A 516 -13.11 8.57 23.03
CA CYS A 516 -13.71 9.60 23.89
C CYS A 516 -12.65 10.50 24.53
N LYS A 517 -11.56 9.94 25.05
CA LYS A 517 -10.44 10.70 25.63
C LYS A 517 -9.74 11.56 24.59
N ALA A 518 -9.43 11.01 23.39
CA ALA A 518 -8.79 11.75 22.31
C ALA A 518 -9.64 12.95 21.86
N LEU A 519 -10.94 12.74 21.69
CA LEU A 519 -11.88 13.80 21.32
C LEU A 519 -12.01 14.84 22.42
N ALA A 520 -12.12 14.41 23.70
CA ALA A 520 -12.24 15.33 24.83
C ALA A 520 -10.99 16.20 25.03
N ALA A 521 -9.80 15.70 24.68
CA ALA A 521 -8.56 16.45 24.72
C ALA A 521 -8.42 17.46 23.57
N THR A 522 -9.00 17.16 22.41
CA THR A 522 -8.81 17.95 21.19
C THR A 522 -9.92 18.96 20.95
N ILE A 523 -11.16 18.62 21.29
CA ILE A 523 -12.31 19.53 21.12
C ILE A 523 -12.22 20.67 22.15
N PRO A 524 -12.23 21.94 21.72
CA PRO A 524 -12.12 23.06 22.64
C PRO A 524 -13.32 23.15 23.59
N PRO A 525 -13.12 23.58 24.86
CA PRO A 525 -14.21 23.75 25.81
C PRO A 525 -15.24 24.77 25.33
N HIS A 526 -16.52 24.45 25.49
CA HIS A 526 -17.65 25.35 25.23
C HIS A 526 -18.20 25.97 26.52
N GLN A 527 -19.21 26.83 26.41
CA GLN A 527 -19.88 27.44 27.58
C GLN A 527 -20.72 26.44 28.37
N PHE A 528 -21.01 25.27 27.83
CA PHE A 528 -21.72 24.16 28.48
C PHE A 528 -20.88 22.87 28.43
N LYS A 529 -21.24 21.93 29.31
CA LYS A 529 -20.59 20.63 29.38
C LYS A 529 -20.96 19.79 28.17
N ILE A 530 -19.95 19.27 27.44
CA ILE A 530 -20.16 18.39 26.31
C ILE A 530 -19.81 16.95 26.73
N PRO A 531 -20.79 16.06 26.83
CA PRO A 531 -20.52 14.64 26.98
C PRO A 531 -20.07 14.07 25.63
N VAL A 532 -18.92 13.40 25.62
CA VAL A 532 -18.42 12.57 24.53
C VAL A 532 -18.69 11.14 24.94
N GLN A 533 -19.45 10.40 24.15
CA GLN A 533 -19.91 9.07 24.50
C GLN A 533 -19.68 8.09 23.35
N ALA A 534 -19.26 6.87 23.68
CA ALA A 534 -19.25 5.77 22.72
C ALA A 534 -20.43 4.85 23.05
N ALA A 535 -21.15 4.43 22.02
CA ALA A 535 -22.35 3.59 22.17
C ALA A 535 -22.39 2.45 21.16
N ILE A 536 -23.01 1.33 21.54
CA ILE A 536 -23.42 0.25 20.66
C ILE A 536 -24.95 0.24 20.62
N GLY A 537 -25.51 0.68 19.51
CA GLY A 537 -26.95 0.91 19.41
C GLY A 537 -27.41 1.96 20.45
N ARG A 538 -28.18 1.55 21.47
CA ARG A 538 -28.67 2.44 22.53
C ARG A 538 -27.83 2.39 23.82
N GLU A 539 -26.91 1.46 23.94
CA GLU A 539 -26.10 1.26 25.12
C GLU A 539 -24.84 2.11 25.08
N ILE A 540 -24.63 2.97 26.09
CA ILE A 540 -23.42 3.77 26.24
C ILE A 540 -22.36 2.91 26.94
N ILE A 541 -21.27 2.59 26.24
CA ILE A 541 -20.19 1.74 26.71
C ILE A 541 -19.00 2.50 27.29
N ALA A 542 -18.81 3.75 26.86
CA ALA A 542 -17.77 4.63 27.38
C ALA A 542 -18.21 6.09 27.34
N ARG A 543 -17.64 6.90 28.24
CA ARG A 543 -17.97 8.33 28.33
C ARG A 543 -16.79 9.12 28.86
N GLU A 544 -16.57 10.29 28.28
CA GLU A 544 -15.68 11.35 28.76
C GLU A 544 -16.40 12.69 28.67
N ASP A 545 -16.09 13.63 29.54
CA ASP A 545 -16.81 14.90 29.62
C ASP A 545 -15.87 16.10 29.38
N ILE A 546 -16.14 16.91 28.36
CA ILE A 546 -15.44 18.18 28.15
C ILE A 546 -15.99 19.21 29.14
N ARG A 547 -15.12 19.70 29.99
CA ARG A 547 -15.50 20.68 31.03
C ARG A 547 -15.83 22.03 30.39
N PRO A 548 -16.92 22.70 30.81
CA PRO A 548 -17.29 23.99 30.27
C PRO A 548 -16.35 25.09 30.72
N PHE A 549 -16.23 26.15 29.94
CA PHE A 549 -15.63 27.41 30.38
C PHE A 549 -16.38 27.91 31.63
N ARG A 550 -15.65 28.15 32.70
CA ARG A 550 -16.20 28.75 33.93
C ARG A 550 -15.86 30.24 33.93
N LYS A 551 -16.85 31.09 33.72
CA LYS A 551 -16.76 32.50 34.06
C LYS A 551 -17.06 32.63 35.55
N ASP A 552 -16.16 33.18 36.34
CA ASP A 552 -16.43 33.50 37.73
C ASP A 552 -17.44 34.65 37.81
N VAL A 553 -18.72 34.28 37.91
CA VAL A 553 -19.82 35.25 38.02
C VAL A 553 -19.94 35.81 39.42
N LEU A 554 -19.19 35.29 40.42
CA LEU A 554 -19.18 35.72 41.80
C LEU A 554 -18.03 36.71 42.08
N ALA A 555 -17.04 36.87 41.22
CA ALA A 555 -15.88 37.74 41.43
C ALA A 555 -16.22 39.20 41.71
N LYS A 556 -17.38 39.68 41.24
CA LYS A 556 -17.86 41.04 41.47
C LYS A 556 -18.86 41.17 42.63
N LEU A 557 -19.15 40.08 43.35
CA LEU A 557 -20.08 40.10 44.50
C LEU A 557 -19.29 40.22 45.79
N TYR A 558 -19.19 41.44 46.34
CA TYR A 558 -18.59 41.73 47.63
C TYR A 558 -19.62 41.44 48.76
N GLY A 559 -19.18 40.75 49.81
CA GLY A 559 -19.96 40.55 51.03
C GLY A 559 -20.71 39.22 51.13
N GLY A 560 -21.20 38.89 52.34
CA GLY A 560 -21.70 37.58 52.73
C GLY A 560 -23.12 37.20 52.28
N ASP A 561 -23.71 37.88 51.28
CA ASP A 561 -25.05 37.54 50.81
C ASP A 561 -25.09 36.23 50.02
N VAL A 562 -25.28 35.13 50.73
CA VAL A 562 -25.34 33.76 50.21
C VAL A 562 -26.53 33.61 49.24
N THR A 563 -27.67 34.26 49.53
CA THR A 563 -28.89 34.17 48.71
C THR A 563 -28.69 34.77 47.33
N ARG A 564 -28.02 35.93 47.23
CA ARG A 564 -27.68 36.57 45.99
C ARG A 564 -26.69 35.76 45.15
N LYS A 565 -25.68 35.18 45.83
CA LYS A 565 -24.72 34.27 45.19
C LYS A 565 -25.41 33.05 44.59
N MET A 566 -26.32 32.40 45.33
CA MET A 566 -27.09 31.26 44.86
C MET A 566 -27.99 31.61 43.65
N LYS A 567 -28.71 32.75 43.68
CA LYS A 567 -29.54 33.19 42.55
C LYS A 567 -28.73 33.43 41.28
N VAL A 568 -27.53 34.01 41.39
CA VAL A 568 -26.64 34.24 40.24
C VAL A 568 -26.12 32.91 39.66
N LEU A 569 -25.72 31.97 40.53
CA LEU A 569 -25.33 30.63 40.13
C LEU A 569 -26.46 29.85 39.46
N GLU A 570 -27.68 29.96 39.98
CA GLU A 570 -28.87 29.32 39.42
C GLU A 570 -29.23 29.90 38.03
N LYS A 571 -29.15 31.23 37.89
CA LYS A 571 -29.33 31.91 36.61
C LYS A 571 -28.30 31.46 35.59
N GLN A 572 -27.03 31.31 35.99
CA GLN A 572 -25.95 30.78 35.15
C GLN A 572 -26.25 29.32 34.78
N LYS A 573 -26.69 28.48 35.68
CA LYS A 573 -27.08 27.09 35.43
C LYS A 573 -28.23 26.97 34.43
N ARG A 574 -29.28 27.78 34.57
CA ARG A 574 -30.41 27.83 33.63
C ARG A 574 -29.98 28.35 32.23
N GLY A 575 -29.11 29.37 32.18
CA GLY A 575 -28.57 29.89 30.94
C GLY A 575 -27.74 28.84 30.19
N LYS A 576 -26.89 28.08 30.91
CA LYS A 576 -26.10 26.98 30.34
C LYS A 576 -26.98 25.82 29.88
N ALA A 577 -28.07 25.50 30.58
CA ALA A 577 -29.02 24.46 30.14
C ALA A 577 -29.68 24.83 28.80
N ARG A 578 -30.15 26.08 28.65
CA ARG A 578 -30.69 26.57 27.36
C ARG A 578 -29.68 26.56 26.23
N MET A 579 -28.43 26.99 26.51
CA MET A 579 -27.36 26.94 25.49
C MET A 579 -27.04 25.52 25.06
N LYS A 580 -27.20 24.54 25.93
CA LYS A 580 -26.99 23.13 25.60
C LYS A 580 -28.06 22.59 24.63
N GLU A 581 -29.31 23.06 24.73
CA GLU A 581 -30.41 22.64 23.85
C GLU A 581 -30.25 23.14 22.40
N PHE A 582 -29.57 24.28 22.20
CA PHE A 582 -29.40 24.91 20.88
C PHE A 582 -27.97 24.89 20.36
N GLY A 583 -27.02 24.36 21.12
CA GLY A 583 -25.59 24.40 20.76
C GLY A 583 -25.17 23.22 19.92
N HIS A 584 -24.93 23.43 18.64
CA HIS A 584 -24.17 22.49 17.82
C HIS A 584 -22.69 22.51 18.23
N VAL A 585 -22.10 21.32 18.34
CA VAL A 585 -20.66 21.17 18.63
C VAL A 585 -19.93 20.99 17.31
N ASN A 586 -19.20 22.02 16.90
CA ASN A 586 -18.29 21.90 15.76
C ASN A 586 -17.10 21.03 16.15
N VAL A 587 -16.87 19.98 15.36
CA VAL A 587 -15.72 19.09 15.51
C VAL A 587 -14.56 19.66 14.70
N PRO A 588 -13.46 20.11 15.33
CA PRO A 588 -12.32 20.61 14.59
C PRO A 588 -11.59 19.47 13.88
N GLN A 589 -10.91 19.79 12.78
CA GLN A 589 -10.13 18.83 12.00
C GLN A 589 -9.10 18.07 12.85
N SER A 590 -8.46 18.77 13.78
CA SER A 590 -7.51 18.16 14.72
C SER A 590 -8.11 16.99 15.51
N ALA A 591 -9.43 16.98 15.75
CA ALA A 591 -10.11 15.90 16.43
C ALA A 591 -10.18 14.62 15.54
N PHE A 592 -10.38 14.76 14.23
CA PHE A 592 -10.33 13.62 13.30
C PHE A 592 -8.92 13.02 13.24
N ILE A 593 -7.90 13.87 13.16
CA ILE A 593 -6.49 13.45 13.15
C ILE A 593 -6.13 12.76 14.48
N ALA A 594 -6.60 13.28 15.63
CA ALA A 594 -6.30 12.70 16.94
C ALA A 594 -6.92 11.31 17.11
N VAL A 595 -8.13 11.10 16.59
CA VAL A 595 -8.78 9.78 16.60
C VAL A 595 -8.05 8.79 15.71
N LEU A 596 -7.61 9.22 14.51
CA LEU A 596 -6.89 8.39 13.56
C LEU A 596 -5.52 7.94 14.09
N LYS A 597 -4.76 8.88 14.66
CA LYS A 597 -3.41 8.58 15.16
C LYS A 597 -3.39 7.70 16.41
N GLY A 598 -4.54 7.50 17.07
CA GLY A 598 -4.58 6.75 18.35
C GLY A 598 -3.71 7.36 19.45
N THR A 599 -3.04 8.47 19.16
CA THR A 599 -2.03 9.09 19.99
C THR A 599 -2.69 9.94 21.07
N ILE A 600 -2.97 9.29 22.18
CA ILE A 600 -2.80 10.01 23.45
C ILE A 600 -1.31 9.84 23.76
N ASN A 601 -0.50 10.86 23.48
CA ASN A 601 0.77 10.99 24.18
C ASN A 601 0.43 11.05 25.66
N GLU A 602 0.63 9.94 26.37
CA GLU A 602 0.74 9.98 27.83
C GLU A 602 1.94 10.87 28.14
N LYS A 603 1.63 12.10 28.57
CA LYS A 603 2.58 12.95 29.25
C LYS A 603 2.68 12.51 30.69
#